data_f3a37305200e4cb96b9c9441c8309a77
#
_entry.id   f3a37305200e4cb96b9c9441c8309a77
#
_cell.length_a   1.000
_cell.length_b   1.000
_cell.length_c   1.000
_cell.angle_alpha   90.00
_cell.angle_beta   90.00
_cell.angle_gamma   90.00
#
_symmetry.space_group_name_H-M   'P 1'
#
loop_
_entity.id
_entity.type
_entity.pdbx_description
1 polymer ?
#
loop_
_entity_poly.entity_id
_entity_poly.type
_entity_poly.pdbx_seq_one_letter_code
_entity_poly.pdbx_strand_id
1 'polypeptide(L)'
;MEDVSIPVIVIDDTPVKRRGICEFVEETPLLRLYAQAGDTDSIIALIEKLCIEKAVENPTLEGCLVLSDLHLGPGNGIDLGRTLLRLAPGLRIVIYTQDPSWTLAAEIFRQEYNRSGTRRSESKRMKILPGLHGYALFSNMQPLYLANIATTVVLRRETYIDPEVLDYLIKKLRGQRLTPRQEECASLIAKGLSNDDIALRMGYLNALGKTNIGPLENLVSELYSFFAIEGAPSDPGRRVLLAHAYEAYAGLRPTFLEP
;
A
#
# COMPACT_ATOMS: atom_id res chain seq x y z
N MET A 1 -0.67 28.42 -16.95
CA MET A 1 -0.72 26.99 -16.55
C MET A 1 -0.60 27.02 -15.05
N GLU A 2 -1.64 26.61 -14.34
CA GLU A 2 -1.55 26.43 -12.88
C GLU A 2 -0.47 25.39 -12.60
N ASP A 3 0.43 25.71 -11.72
CA ASP A 3 1.54 24.85 -11.30
C ASP A 3 0.94 23.72 -10.46
N VAL A 4 0.63 22.59 -11.09
CA VAL A 4 -0.04 21.44 -10.45
C VAL A 4 0.99 20.68 -9.63
N SER A 5 1.44 21.30 -8.54
CA SER A 5 2.32 20.62 -7.59
C SER A 5 1.48 19.81 -6.59
N ILE A 6 1.93 18.59 -6.29
CA ILE A 6 1.27 17.70 -5.32
C ILE A 6 1.56 18.21 -3.92
N PRO A 7 0.52 18.52 -3.11
CA PRO A 7 0.72 18.92 -1.72
C PRO A 7 1.20 17.72 -0.88
N VAL A 8 2.22 17.96 -0.04
CA VAL A 8 2.85 16.94 0.81
C VAL A 8 2.75 17.34 2.28
N ILE A 9 2.34 16.41 3.11
CA ILE A 9 2.40 16.50 4.57
C ILE A 9 3.48 15.53 5.06
N VAL A 10 4.40 16.02 5.89
CA VAL A 10 5.49 15.22 6.47
C VAL A 10 5.25 15.04 7.96
N ILE A 11 5.28 13.79 8.44
CA ILE A 11 5.04 13.43 9.84
C ILE A 11 6.21 12.57 10.34
N ASP A 12 6.98 13.10 11.28
CA ASP A 12 8.12 12.42 11.90
C ASP A 12 8.38 13.04 13.26
N ASP A 13 8.53 12.25 14.33
CA ASP A 13 8.78 12.75 15.67
C ASP A 13 10.24 13.22 15.86
N THR A 14 11.14 12.81 14.96
CA THR A 14 12.55 13.20 14.98
C THR A 14 12.75 14.50 14.18
N PRO A 15 13.02 15.66 14.81
CA PRO A 15 13.08 16.95 14.11
C PRO A 15 14.08 17.02 12.98
N VAL A 16 15.24 16.33 13.13
CA VAL A 16 16.30 16.32 12.10
C VAL A 16 15.85 15.56 10.84
N LYS A 17 15.24 14.37 11.02
CA LYS A 17 14.71 13.59 9.89
C LYS A 17 13.59 14.35 9.19
N ARG A 18 12.63 14.89 9.97
CA ARG A 18 11.52 15.67 9.45
C ARG A 18 11.99 16.83 8.58
N ARG A 19 12.96 17.62 9.09
CA ARG A 19 13.56 18.72 8.34
C ARG A 19 14.17 18.24 7.02
N GLY A 20 14.99 17.18 7.05
CA GLY A 20 15.64 16.65 5.85
C GLY A 20 14.62 16.22 4.78
N ILE A 21 13.53 15.54 5.18
CA ILE A 21 12.47 15.17 4.23
C ILE A 21 11.77 16.43 3.69
N CYS A 22 11.48 17.42 4.53
CA CYS A 22 10.89 18.68 4.07
C CYS A 22 11.76 19.38 3.04
N GLU A 23 13.09 19.45 3.26
CA GLU A 23 14.03 20.01 2.30
C GLU A 23 14.00 19.25 0.96
N PHE A 24 14.00 17.91 0.97
CA PHE A 24 13.86 17.10 -0.24
C PHE A 24 12.51 17.28 -0.95
N VAL A 25 11.43 17.48 -0.20
CA VAL A 25 10.11 17.83 -0.80
C VAL A 25 10.19 19.16 -1.52
N GLU A 26 10.82 20.19 -0.93
CA GLU A 26 10.98 21.51 -1.52
C GLU A 26 11.92 21.51 -2.73
N GLU A 27 12.94 20.64 -2.75
CA GLU A 27 13.84 20.42 -3.89
C GLU A 27 13.17 19.65 -5.05
N THR A 28 12.00 19.06 -4.84
CA THR A 28 11.31 18.25 -5.86
C THR A 28 10.24 19.09 -6.58
N PRO A 29 10.43 19.50 -7.84
CA PRO A 29 9.53 20.45 -8.52
C PRO A 29 8.06 19.99 -8.62
N LEU A 30 7.84 18.68 -8.61
CA LEU A 30 6.50 18.08 -8.63
C LEU A 30 5.75 18.25 -7.30
N LEU A 31 6.45 18.55 -6.21
CA LEU A 31 5.93 18.53 -4.85
C LEU A 31 5.88 19.94 -4.25
N ARG A 32 5.01 20.13 -3.28
CA ARG A 32 4.92 21.33 -2.48
C ARG A 32 4.67 20.96 -1.02
N LEU A 33 5.56 21.37 -0.13
CA LEU A 33 5.34 21.17 1.30
C LEU A 33 4.07 21.95 1.71
N TYR A 34 3.09 21.21 2.23
CA TYR A 34 1.82 21.77 2.69
C TYR A 34 1.80 21.94 4.20
N ALA A 35 2.29 20.93 4.94
CA ALA A 35 2.38 20.94 6.39
C ALA A 35 3.44 19.93 6.89
N GLN A 36 3.85 20.10 8.14
CA GLN A 36 4.66 19.14 8.87
C GLN A 36 4.19 19.02 10.32
N ALA A 37 4.32 17.84 10.91
CA ALA A 37 3.99 17.58 12.30
C ALA A 37 5.01 16.63 12.95
N GLY A 38 5.24 16.83 14.26
CA GLY A 38 6.12 15.98 15.06
C GLY A 38 5.38 14.94 15.91
N ASP A 39 4.06 14.98 15.92
CA ASP A 39 3.24 14.09 16.75
C ASP A 39 1.87 13.84 16.13
N THR A 40 1.23 12.79 16.63
CA THR A 40 -0.06 12.29 16.16
C THR A 40 -1.20 13.27 16.38
N ASP A 41 -1.23 13.94 17.54
CA ASP A 41 -2.36 14.80 17.93
C ASP A 41 -2.38 16.08 17.11
N SER A 42 -1.22 16.68 16.90
CA SER A 42 -1.07 17.89 16.07
C SER A 42 -1.54 17.66 14.64
N ILE A 43 -1.22 16.51 14.04
CA ILE A 43 -1.63 16.25 12.66
C ILE A 43 -3.12 15.90 12.55
N ILE A 44 -3.69 15.17 13.50
CA ILE A 44 -5.12 14.87 13.52
C ILE A 44 -5.90 16.20 13.63
N ALA A 45 -5.54 17.08 14.58
CA ALA A 45 -6.17 18.38 14.75
C ALA A 45 -6.07 19.24 13.49
N LEU A 46 -4.92 19.24 12.80
CA LEU A 46 -4.74 19.93 11.53
C LEU A 46 -5.71 19.40 10.45
N ILE A 47 -5.78 18.07 10.27
CA ILE A 47 -6.64 17.46 9.26
C ILE A 47 -8.12 17.69 9.57
N GLU A 48 -8.53 17.57 10.84
CA GLU A 48 -9.90 17.89 11.27
C GLU A 48 -10.26 19.35 10.96
N LYS A 49 -9.38 20.28 11.31
CA LYS A 49 -9.56 21.70 10.98
C LYS A 49 -9.72 21.92 9.48
N LEU A 50 -8.84 21.33 8.67
CA LEU A 50 -8.91 21.43 7.21
C LEU A 50 -10.19 20.81 6.65
N CYS A 51 -10.70 19.73 7.23
CA CYS A 51 -11.96 19.12 6.83
C CYS A 51 -13.16 20.01 7.16
N ILE A 52 -13.12 20.76 8.27
CA ILE A 52 -14.18 21.69 8.68
C ILE A 52 -14.16 22.95 7.83
N GLU A 53 -13.00 23.55 7.61
CA GLU A 53 -12.85 24.79 6.82
C GLU A 53 -13.24 24.59 5.35
N LYS A 54 -13.16 23.38 4.83
CA LYS A 54 -13.59 23.01 3.47
C LYS A 54 -15.07 23.06 3.20
N ALA A 55 -15.90 23.08 4.21
CA ALA A 55 -17.34 23.28 4.00
C ALA A 55 -17.66 24.65 3.35
N VAL A 56 -16.68 25.55 3.23
CA VAL A 56 -16.87 26.92 2.75
C VAL A 56 -16.05 27.28 1.51
N GLU A 57 -14.76 26.95 1.40
CA GLU A 57 -13.94 27.48 0.28
C GLU A 57 -12.62 26.77 0.03
N ASN A 58 -12.47 25.52 -0.28
CA ASN A 58 -11.26 25.10 -0.99
C ASN A 58 -10.73 23.66 -0.79
N PRO A 59 -9.63 23.37 -1.51
CA PRO A 59 -9.57 22.17 -2.31
C PRO A 59 -9.40 20.93 -1.45
N THR A 60 -10.00 19.92 -1.94
CA THR A 60 -9.94 18.56 -1.46
C THR A 60 -8.52 18.17 -1.04
N LEU A 61 -8.35 17.61 0.17
CA LEU A 61 -7.17 16.81 0.54
C LEU A 61 -7.02 15.61 -0.43
N GLU A 62 -7.83 15.59 -1.48
CA GLU A 62 -7.76 14.60 -2.53
C GLU A 62 -6.45 14.76 -3.29
N GLY A 63 -5.68 13.68 -3.30
CA GLY A 63 -4.35 13.68 -3.91
C GLY A 63 -3.25 14.32 -3.06
N CYS A 64 -3.53 14.75 -1.82
CA CYS A 64 -2.48 15.14 -0.89
C CYS A 64 -1.69 13.89 -0.46
N LEU A 65 -0.37 13.94 -0.62
CA LEU A 65 0.55 12.89 -0.19
C LEU A 65 0.93 13.10 1.29
N VAL A 66 0.74 12.09 2.10
CA VAL A 66 1.22 12.05 3.49
C VAL A 66 2.41 11.11 3.55
N LEU A 67 3.55 11.61 3.97
CA LEU A 67 4.75 10.85 4.29
C LEU A 67 4.85 10.75 5.81
N SER A 68 4.71 9.55 6.37
CA SER A 68 4.73 9.33 7.81
C SER A 68 5.80 8.34 8.21
N ASP A 69 6.60 8.69 9.23
CA ASP A 69 7.43 7.68 9.88
C ASP A 69 6.55 6.57 10.47
N LEU A 70 7.06 5.35 10.46
CA LEU A 70 6.45 4.21 11.12
C LEU A 70 6.38 4.40 12.63
N HIS A 71 7.45 4.94 13.24
CA HIS A 71 7.59 5.12 14.67
C HIS A 71 7.37 6.59 15.05
N LEU A 72 6.26 6.89 15.69
CA LEU A 72 5.87 8.26 16.11
C LEU A 72 5.75 8.34 17.63
N GLY A 73 6.88 8.35 18.34
CA GLY A 73 6.89 8.37 19.80
C GLY A 73 6.09 7.21 20.42
N PRO A 74 5.01 7.49 21.17
CA PRO A 74 4.13 6.44 21.70
C PRO A 74 3.18 5.85 20.67
N GLY A 75 3.13 6.42 19.44
CA GLY A 75 2.20 6.05 18.37
C GLY A 75 2.84 5.17 17.29
N ASN A 76 2.00 4.77 16.34
CA ASN A 76 2.37 3.99 15.17
C ASN A 76 1.84 4.69 13.92
N GLY A 77 2.73 4.93 12.94
CA GLY A 77 2.39 5.58 11.67
C GLY A 77 1.31 4.86 10.88
N ILE A 78 1.20 3.53 10.99
CA ILE A 78 0.15 2.75 10.31
C ILE A 78 -1.23 3.08 10.92
N ASP A 79 -1.34 3.10 12.25
CA ASP A 79 -2.60 3.41 12.93
C ASP A 79 -3.01 4.88 12.73
N LEU A 80 -2.02 5.78 12.74
CA LEU A 80 -2.23 7.18 12.36
C LEU A 80 -2.74 7.27 10.92
N GLY A 81 -2.08 6.62 9.97
CA GLY A 81 -2.47 6.63 8.56
C GLY A 81 -3.92 6.16 8.36
N ARG A 82 -4.31 5.09 9.04
CA ARG A 82 -5.70 4.59 9.03
C ARG A 82 -6.68 5.59 9.63
N THR A 83 -6.28 6.30 10.68
CA THR A 83 -7.10 7.37 11.29
C THR A 83 -7.27 8.52 10.31
N LEU A 84 -6.21 8.98 9.67
CA LEU A 84 -6.26 10.04 8.67
C LEU A 84 -7.14 9.67 7.47
N LEU A 85 -7.10 8.41 6.99
CA LEU A 85 -7.99 7.95 5.92
C LEU A 85 -9.47 7.89 6.32
N ARG A 86 -9.77 7.71 7.62
CA ARG A 86 -11.16 7.81 8.11
C ARG A 86 -11.65 9.25 8.08
N LEU A 87 -10.79 10.20 8.41
CA LEU A 87 -11.11 11.66 8.42
C LEU A 87 -11.15 12.22 6.99
N ALA A 88 -10.18 11.86 6.17
CA ALA A 88 -10.01 12.36 4.81
C ALA A 88 -9.65 11.24 3.82
N PRO A 89 -10.64 10.52 3.25
CA PRO A 89 -10.41 9.35 2.37
C PRO A 89 -9.65 9.66 1.07
N GLY A 90 -9.54 10.93 0.70
CA GLY A 90 -8.79 11.39 -0.47
C GLY A 90 -7.27 11.47 -0.27
N LEU A 91 -6.78 11.35 0.95
CA LEU A 91 -5.35 11.34 1.23
C LEU A 91 -4.66 10.13 0.61
N ARG A 92 -3.39 10.30 0.28
CA ARG A 92 -2.48 9.25 -0.16
C ARG A 92 -1.39 9.08 0.87
N ILE A 93 -1.33 7.94 1.55
CA ILE A 93 -0.46 7.74 2.71
C ILE A 93 0.63 6.73 2.39
N VAL A 94 1.87 7.15 2.58
CA VAL A 94 3.08 6.34 2.45
C VAL A 94 3.79 6.33 3.80
N ILE A 95 4.01 5.14 4.32
CA ILE A 95 4.81 4.94 5.52
C ILE A 95 6.27 4.77 5.12
N TYR A 96 7.16 5.46 5.81
CA TYR A 96 8.58 5.21 5.65
C TYR A 96 9.21 4.73 6.97
N THR A 97 10.29 3.96 6.84
CA THR A 97 11.03 3.40 7.98
C THR A 97 12.48 3.12 7.59
N GLN A 98 13.31 2.82 8.56
CA GLN A 98 14.68 2.34 8.34
C GLN A 98 14.77 0.82 8.15
N ASP A 99 13.70 0.08 8.46
CA ASP A 99 13.69 -1.38 8.46
C ASP A 99 13.05 -1.94 7.18
N PRO A 100 13.81 -2.66 6.33
CA PRO A 100 13.28 -3.28 5.11
C PRO A 100 12.51 -4.58 5.43
N SER A 101 11.41 -4.49 6.15
CA SER A 101 10.61 -5.63 6.57
C SER A 101 9.45 -5.94 5.63
N TRP A 102 9.43 -7.12 5.01
CA TRP A 102 8.30 -7.60 4.23
C TRP A 102 7.02 -7.79 5.09
N THR A 103 7.16 -8.17 6.36
CA THR A 103 6.04 -8.30 7.29
C THR A 103 5.36 -6.95 7.55
N LEU A 104 6.14 -5.87 7.65
CA LEU A 104 5.59 -4.50 7.75
C LEU A 104 4.86 -4.09 6.47
N ALA A 105 5.35 -4.46 5.29
CA ALA A 105 4.63 -4.23 4.05
C ALA A 105 3.23 -4.89 4.08
N ALA A 106 3.15 -6.14 4.55
CA ALA A 106 1.87 -6.84 4.71
C ALA A 106 0.90 -6.10 5.65
N GLU A 107 1.41 -5.57 6.77
CA GLU A 107 0.61 -4.79 7.73
C GLU A 107 0.11 -3.48 7.13
N ILE A 108 0.96 -2.75 6.41
CA ILE A 108 0.64 -1.46 5.77
C ILE A 108 -0.49 -1.61 4.75
N PHE A 109 -0.46 -2.65 3.92
CA PHE A 109 -1.46 -2.84 2.87
C PHE A 109 -2.72 -3.57 3.33
N ARG A 110 -2.75 -4.05 4.58
CA ARG A 110 -3.93 -4.73 5.12
C ARG A 110 -5.14 -3.80 5.18
N GLN A 111 -6.25 -4.23 4.62
CA GLN A 111 -7.54 -3.53 4.75
C GLN A 111 -8.22 -3.88 6.08
N GLU A 112 -8.78 -2.89 6.73
CA GLU A 112 -9.55 -3.09 7.95
C GLU A 112 -11.06 -3.08 7.68
N TYR A 113 -11.75 -4.06 8.28
CA TYR A 113 -13.20 -4.08 8.31
C TYR A 113 -13.70 -3.37 9.57
N ASN A 114 -14.28 -2.20 9.39
CA ASN A 114 -14.84 -1.47 10.53
C ASN A 114 -16.16 -2.14 10.98
N ARG A 115 -16.12 -2.87 12.10
CA ARG A 115 -17.32 -3.40 12.78
C ARG A 115 -17.97 -2.32 13.65
N SER A 116 -18.27 -1.16 13.12
CA SER A 116 -19.04 -0.16 13.84
C SER A 116 -20.53 -0.55 13.83
N GLY A 117 -21.05 -0.98 14.95
CA GLY A 117 -22.48 -1.20 15.05
C GLY A 117 -22.95 -1.82 16.35
N THR A 118 -23.34 -0.99 17.32
CA THR A 118 -24.34 -1.32 18.34
C THR A 118 -25.59 -1.91 17.68
N ARG A 119 -26.11 -2.99 18.30
CA ARG A 119 -27.31 -3.70 17.85
C ARG A 119 -28.50 -2.75 17.72
N ARG A 120 -28.99 -2.49 16.53
CA ARG A 120 -30.41 -2.38 16.12
C ARG A 120 -30.51 -1.92 14.66
N SER A 121 -31.17 -2.78 13.86
CA SER A 121 -31.84 -2.57 12.56
C SER A 121 -31.39 -1.40 11.68
N GLU A 122 -30.54 -1.68 10.71
CA GLU A 122 -30.53 -1.14 9.36
C GLU A 122 -29.41 -1.84 8.59
N SER A 123 -29.57 -2.10 7.32
CA SER A 123 -28.64 -2.89 6.49
C SER A 123 -27.20 -2.35 6.65
N LYS A 124 -26.40 -3.04 7.48
CA LYS A 124 -25.02 -2.67 7.79
C LYS A 124 -24.17 -2.79 6.53
N ARG A 125 -24.02 -1.71 5.79
CA ARG A 125 -22.92 -1.59 4.84
C ARG A 125 -21.62 -1.57 5.65
N MET A 126 -20.95 -2.69 5.67
CA MET A 126 -19.62 -2.84 6.24
C MET A 126 -18.69 -1.89 5.46
N LYS A 127 -18.24 -0.81 6.11
CA LYS A 127 -17.34 0.17 5.47
C LYS A 127 -15.94 -0.43 5.50
N ILE A 128 -15.46 -0.88 4.35
CA ILE A 128 -14.10 -1.35 4.19
C ILE A 128 -13.20 -0.11 4.19
N LEU A 129 -12.23 -0.07 5.10
CA LEU A 129 -11.19 0.95 5.08
C LEU A 129 -10.08 0.46 4.14
N PRO A 130 -9.67 1.25 3.16
CA PRO A 130 -8.56 0.89 2.29
C PRO A 130 -7.28 0.70 3.10
N GLY A 131 -6.40 -0.18 2.63
CA GLY A 131 -5.02 -0.23 3.10
C GLY A 131 -4.30 1.09 2.78
N LEU A 132 -3.13 1.30 3.38
CA LEU A 132 -2.30 2.44 3.05
C LEU A 132 -1.68 2.28 1.66
N HIS A 133 -1.10 3.33 1.12
CA HIS A 133 -0.80 3.42 -0.31
C HIS A 133 0.67 3.14 -0.64
N GLY A 134 1.56 3.15 0.35
CA GLY A 134 2.97 2.88 0.08
C GLY A 134 3.81 2.55 1.29
N TYR A 135 4.93 1.89 1.00
CA TYR A 135 5.99 1.55 1.93
C TYR A 135 7.33 1.95 1.33
N ALA A 136 8.05 2.86 1.96
CA ALA A 136 9.32 3.40 1.53
C ALA A 136 10.41 3.21 2.58
N LEU A 137 11.67 3.22 2.17
CA LEU A 137 12.81 3.23 3.08
C LEU A 137 13.33 4.66 3.25
N PHE A 138 13.61 5.04 4.48
CA PHE A 138 14.14 6.36 4.80
C PHE A 138 15.47 6.65 4.07
N SER A 139 16.33 5.65 3.92
CA SER A 139 17.60 5.74 3.19
C SER A 139 17.43 6.21 1.73
N ASN A 140 16.27 5.97 1.15
CA ASN A 140 15.96 6.25 -0.24
C ASN A 140 15.13 7.54 -0.43
N MET A 141 14.78 8.24 0.66
CA MET A 141 13.97 9.46 0.63
C MET A 141 14.76 10.67 0.09
N GLN A 142 15.08 10.63 -1.19
CA GLN A 142 15.73 11.70 -1.94
C GLN A 142 14.76 12.28 -2.99
N PRO A 143 15.00 13.48 -3.56
CA PRO A 143 14.07 14.15 -4.48
C PRO A 143 13.57 13.27 -5.63
N LEU A 144 14.44 12.49 -6.27
CA LEU A 144 14.06 11.59 -7.37
C LEU A 144 13.11 10.48 -6.89
N TYR A 145 13.38 9.91 -5.71
CA TYR A 145 12.50 8.88 -5.12
C TYR A 145 11.16 9.46 -4.68
N LEU A 146 11.16 10.66 -4.09
CA LEU A 146 9.93 11.35 -3.72
C LEU A 146 9.05 11.65 -4.94
N ALA A 147 9.65 12.07 -6.05
CA ALA A 147 8.95 12.26 -7.32
C ALA A 147 8.34 10.94 -7.83
N ASN A 148 9.08 9.82 -7.73
CA ASN A 148 8.57 8.51 -8.13
C ASN A 148 7.44 8.03 -7.22
N ILE A 149 7.58 8.15 -5.89
CA ILE A 149 6.53 7.82 -4.92
C ILE A 149 5.25 8.61 -5.24
N ALA A 150 5.37 9.93 -5.40
CA ALA A 150 4.24 10.80 -5.68
C ALA A 150 3.57 10.47 -7.02
N THR A 151 4.35 10.22 -8.06
CA THR A 151 3.83 9.81 -9.37
C THR A 151 3.06 8.49 -9.27
N THR A 152 3.63 7.50 -8.60
CA THR A 152 3.01 6.17 -8.44
C THR A 152 1.73 6.26 -7.60
N VAL A 153 1.81 6.87 -6.42
CA VAL A 153 0.74 6.82 -5.43
C VAL A 153 -0.37 7.83 -5.71
N VAL A 154 -0.02 9.04 -6.17
CA VAL A 154 -0.99 10.12 -6.37
C VAL A 154 -1.50 10.15 -7.81
N LEU A 155 -0.61 10.19 -8.79
CA LEU A 155 -1.01 10.38 -10.19
C LEU A 155 -1.54 9.08 -10.82
N ARG A 156 -0.85 7.95 -10.60
CA ARG A 156 -1.27 6.64 -11.14
C ARG A 156 -2.27 5.93 -10.24
N ARG A 157 -2.40 6.34 -8.98
CA ARG A 157 -3.22 5.67 -7.95
C ARG A 157 -2.84 4.20 -7.72
N GLU A 158 -1.56 3.91 -7.89
CA GLU A 158 -0.96 2.60 -7.64
C GLU A 158 -0.35 2.54 -6.25
N THR A 159 -0.05 1.33 -5.78
CA THR A 159 0.70 1.13 -4.53
C THR A 159 2.19 1.22 -4.79
N TYR A 160 2.94 1.76 -3.82
CA TYR A 160 4.39 1.84 -3.85
C TYR A 160 5.02 0.91 -2.81
N ILE A 161 5.95 0.08 -3.23
CA ILE A 161 6.82 -0.71 -2.35
C ILE A 161 8.26 -0.43 -2.74
N ASP A 162 9.08 -0.07 -1.76
CA ASP A 162 10.49 0.18 -1.99
C ASP A 162 11.17 -1.05 -2.63
N PRO A 163 11.94 -0.88 -3.70
CA PRO A 163 12.62 -1.98 -4.38
C PRO A 163 13.50 -2.84 -3.46
N GLU A 164 14.15 -2.25 -2.45
CA GLU A 164 15.00 -3.01 -1.51
C GLU A 164 14.18 -3.98 -0.64
N VAL A 165 12.93 -3.64 -0.33
CA VAL A 165 12.00 -4.53 0.40
C VAL A 165 11.65 -5.74 -0.47
N LEU A 166 11.44 -5.52 -1.76
CA LEU A 166 11.22 -6.59 -2.73
C LEU A 166 12.48 -7.45 -2.92
N ASP A 167 13.65 -6.84 -3.03
CA ASP A 167 14.93 -7.53 -3.12
C ASP A 167 15.19 -8.42 -1.90
N TYR A 168 14.84 -7.95 -0.70
CA TYR A 168 14.94 -8.74 0.52
C TYR A 168 14.06 -9.99 0.45
N LEU A 169 12.81 -9.85 0.02
CA LEU A 169 11.91 -10.99 -0.20
C LEU A 169 12.52 -11.99 -1.18
N ILE A 170 13.01 -11.51 -2.32
CA ILE A 170 13.56 -12.34 -3.38
C ILE A 170 14.80 -13.11 -2.90
N LYS A 171 15.69 -12.45 -2.16
CA LYS A 171 16.86 -13.14 -1.56
C LYS A 171 16.42 -14.26 -0.62
N LYS A 172 15.34 -14.10 0.11
CA LYS A 172 14.75 -15.13 0.98
C LYS A 172 14.18 -16.31 0.19
N LEU A 173 13.67 -16.06 -1.02
CA LEU A 173 13.10 -17.09 -1.91
C LEU A 173 14.15 -17.77 -2.80
N ARG A 174 15.44 -17.43 -2.66
CA ARG A 174 16.52 -17.94 -3.52
C ARG A 174 16.55 -19.48 -3.56
N GLY A 175 16.45 -20.05 -4.76
CA GLY A 175 16.40 -21.50 -4.97
C GLY A 175 15.01 -22.14 -4.87
N GLN A 176 14.00 -21.40 -4.44
CA GLN A 176 12.61 -21.87 -4.49
C GLN A 176 11.99 -21.59 -5.86
N ARG A 177 11.15 -22.51 -6.35
CA ARG A 177 10.48 -22.37 -7.65
C ARG A 177 8.99 -22.58 -7.50
N LEU A 178 8.23 -21.73 -8.16
CA LEU A 178 6.80 -21.95 -8.36
C LEU A 178 6.59 -23.12 -9.34
N THR A 179 5.56 -23.91 -9.08
CA THR A 179 5.10 -24.87 -10.09
C THR A 179 4.49 -24.11 -11.29
N PRO A 180 4.40 -24.71 -12.49
CA PRO A 180 3.79 -24.03 -13.65
C PRO A 180 2.37 -23.51 -13.38
N ARG A 181 1.57 -24.24 -12.59
CA ARG A 181 0.22 -23.80 -12.21
C ARG A 181 0.21 -22.62 -11.22
N GLN A 182 1.10 -22.64 -10.24
CA GLN A 182 1.27 -21.52 -9.31
C GLN A 182 1.72 -20.26 -10.04
N GLU A 183 2.62 -20.42 -11.00
CA GLU A 183 3.12 -19.33 -11.82
C GLU A 183 2.03 -18.72 -12.71
N GLU A 184 1.25 -19.57 -13.40
CA GLU A 184 0.12 -19.13 -14.20
C GLU A 184 -0.87 -18.34 -13.32
N CYS A 185 -1.25 -18.88 -12.16
CA CYS A 185 -2.16 -18.22 -11.22
C CYS A 185 -1.61 -16.85 -10.76
N ALA A 186 -0.35 -16.80 -10.31
CA ALA A 186 0.28 -15.58 -9.84
C ALA A 186 0.36 -14.51 -10.95
N SER A 187 0.68 -14.91 -12.18
CA SER A 187 0.68 -14.03 -13.35
C SER A 187 -0.69 -13.44 -13.64
N LEU A 188 -1.75 -14.21 -13.52
CA LEU A 188 -3.13 -13.73 -13.72
C LEU A 188 -3.56 -12.78 -12.60
N ILE A 189 -3.13 -13.04 -11.36
CA ILE A 189 -3.35 -12.14 -10.22
C ILE A 189 -2.63 -10.80 -10.44
N ALA A 190 -1.37 -10.83 -10.88
CA ALA A 190 -0.60 -9.62 -11.17
C ALA A 190 -1.23 -8.76 -12.29
N LYS A 191 -1.92 -9.39 -13.22
CA LYS A 191 -2.71 -8.71 -14.26
C LYS A 191 -4.04 -8.15 -13.76
N GLY A 192 -4.35 -8.27 -12.48
CA GLY A 192 -5.57 -7.73 -11.87
C GLY A 192 -6.86 -8.52 -12.14
N LEU A 193 -6.79 -9.76 -12.64
CA LEU A 193 -7.98 -10.56 -12.92
C LEU A 193 -8.70 -10.96 -11.62
N SER A 194 -10.04 -11.08 -11.67
CA SER A 194 -10.84 -11.60 -10.57
C SER A 194 -10.63 -13.11 -10.37
N ASN A 195 -11.01 -13.65 -9.19
CA ASN A 195 -10.92 -15.09 -8.96
C ASN A 195 -11.78 -15.90 -9.92
N ASP A 196 -12.96 -15.40 -10.30
CA ASP A 196 -13.83 -16.05 -11.28
C ASP A 196 -13.19 -16.11 -12.67
N ASP A 197 -12.56 -15.00 -13.11
CA ASP A 197 -11.85 -14.96 -14.41
C ASP A 197 -10.64 -15.88 -14.42
N ILE A 198 -9.90 -15.96 -13.30
CA ILE A 198 -8.75 -16.85 -13.16
C ILE A 198 -9.22 -18.31 -13.16
N ALA A 199 -10.25 -18.64 -12.39
CA ALA A 199 -10.80 -20.00 -12.35
C ALA A 199 -11.25 -20.45 -13.74
N LEU A 200 -11.92 -19.57 -14.49
CA LEU A 200 -12.35 -19.83 -15.86
C LEU A 200 -11.14 -20.09 -16.78
N ARG A 201 -10.13 -19.24 -16.74
CA ARG A 201 -8.93 -19.37 -17.60
C ARG A 201 -8.09 -20.61 -17.27
N MET A 202 -8.00 -20.96 -16.00
CA MET A 202 -7.27 -22.15 -15.54
C MET A 202 -8.08 -23.45 -15.67
N GLY A 203 -9.31 -23.40 -16.20
CA GLY A 203 -10.16 -24.55 -16.43
C GLY A 203 -10.77 -25.16 -15.15
N TYR A 204 -10.88 -24.38 -14.06
CA TYR A 204 -11.57 -24.81 -12.84
C TYR A 204 -13.09 -24.68 -13.02
N LEU A 205 -13.69 -25.72 -13.61
CA LEU A 205 -15.13 -25.79 -13.81
C LEU A 205 -15.73 -26.96 -13.04
N ASN A 206 -16.95 -26.79 -12.55
CA ASN A 206 -17.72 -27.89 -11.97
C ASN A 206 -18.42 -28.72 -13.06
N ALA A 207 -19.11 -29.80 -12.66
CA ALA A 207 -19.84 -30.66 -13.58
C ALA A 207 -20.93 -29.99 -14.43
N LEU A 208 -21.34 -28.78 -14.04
CA LEU A 208 -22.33 -27.95 -14.74
C LEU A 208 -21.70 -26.87 -15.63
N GLY A 209 -20.38 -26.89 -15.81
CA GLY A 209 -19.63 -25.89 -16.57
C GLY A 209 -19.53 -24.51 -15.91
N LYS A 210 -19.89 -24.38 -14.62
CA LYS A 210 -19.73 -23.14 -13.84
C LYS A 210 -18.36 -23.11 -13.16
N THR A 211 -17.83 -21.93 -12.92
CA THR A 211 -16.56 -21.74 -12.21
C THR A 211 -16.57 -22.42 -10.84
N ASN A 212 -15.50 -23.14 -10.53
CA ASN A 212 -15.23 -23.75 -9.22
C ASN A 212 -14.00 -23.06 -8.61
N ILE A 213 -14.22 -22.14 -7.69
CA ILE A 213 -13.16 -21.35 -7.07
C ILE A 213 -12.37 -22.08 -5.98
N GLY A 214 -12.90 -23.19 -5.42
CA GLY A 214 -12.24 -23.91 -4.32
C GLY A 214 -10.80 -24.36 -4.65
N PRO A 215 -10.52 -25.02 -5.78
CA PRO A 215 -9.17 -25.35 -6.17
C PRO A 215 -8.27 -24.15 -6.38
N LEU A 216 -8.81 -23.02 -6.84
CA LEU A 216 -8.08 -21.77 -7.00
C LEU A 216 -7.73 -21.17 -5.63
N GLU A 217 -8.65 -21.18 -4.66
CA GLU A 217 -8.40 -20.66 -3.31
C GLU A 217 -7.25 -21.41 -2.62
N ASN A 218 -7.17 -22.73 -2.81
CA ASN A 218 -6.03 -23.53 -2.32
C ASN A 218 -4.72 -23.08 -2.97
N LEU A 219 -4.71 -22.92 -4.29
CA LEU A 219 -3.53 -22.48 -5.04
C LEU A 219 -3.09 -21.07 -4.64
N VAL A 220 -4.02 -20.16 -4.43
CA VAL A 220 -3.74 -18.79 -3.94
C VAL A 220 -3.20 -18.84 -2.51
N SER A 221 -3.70 -19.74 -1.65
CA SER A 221 -3.17 -19.94 -0.30
C SER A 221 -1.73 -20.45 -0.32
N GLU A 222 -1.40 -21.37 -1.23
CA GLU A 222 -0.03 -21.85 -1.43
C GLU A 222 0.90 -20.71 -1.89
N LEU A 223 0.41 -19.83 -2.78
CA LEU A 223 1.17 -18.65 -3.23
C LEU A 223 1.43 -17.67 -2.09
N TYR A 224 0.43 -17.41 -1.23
CA TYR A 224 0.65 -16.59 -0.04
C TYR A 224 1.71 -17.20 0.89
N SER A 225 1.69 -18.52 1.09
CA SER A 225 2.69 -19.21 1.88
C SER A 225 4.08 -19.14 1.24
N PHE A 226 4.18 -19.32 -0.07
CA PHE A 226 5.42 -19.21 -0.82
C PHE A 226 6.07 -17.85 -0.68
N PHE A 227 5.29 -16.77 -0.80
CA PHE A 227 5.77 -15.40 -0.68
C PHE A 227 5.77 -14.88 0.76
N ALA A 228 5.52 -15.73 1.75
CA ALA A 228 5.45 -15.35 3.17
C ALA A 228 4.50 -14.16 3.44
N ILE A 229 3.34 -14.14 2.78
CA ILE A 229 2.30 -13.13 2.94
C ILE A 229 1.28 -13.62 3.96
N GLU A 230 1.32 -13.04 5.16
CA GLU A 230 0.40 -13.34 6.26
C GLU A 230 -0.91 -12.53 6.15
N GLY A 231 -1.93 -12.89 6.94
CA GLY A 231 -3.19 -12.16 7.05
C GLY A 231 -4.43 -13.02 6.75
N ALA A 232 -5.62 -12.44 6.86
CA ALA A 232 -6.87 -13.15 6.58
C ALA A 232 -7.05 -13.41 5.07
N PRO A 233 -7.64 -14.56 4.66
CA PRO A 233 -7.86 -14.88 3.24
C PRO A 233 -8.67 -13.81 2.48
N SER A 234 -9.55 -13.10 3.17
CA SER A 234 -10.41 -12.06 2.61
C SER A 234 -9.75 -10.68 2.52
N ASP A 235 -8.47 -10.54 2.90
CA ASP A 235 -7.77 -9.26 2.87
C ASP A 235 -7.30 -8.91 1.44
N PRO A 236 -7.86 -7.89 0.79
CA PRO A 236 -7.45 -7.49 -0.56
C PRO A 236 -6.01 -6.97 -0.63
N GLY A 237 -5.46 -6.45 0.48
CA GLY A 237 -4.06 -6.02 0.55
C GLY A 237 -3.08 -7.16 0.30
N ARG A 238 -3.42 -8.39 0.71
CA ARG A 238 -2.61 -9.58 0.40
C ARG A 238 -2.47 -9.83 -1.10
N ARG A 239 -3.55 -9.55 -1.85
CA ARG A 239 -3.55 -9.74 -3.30
C ARG A 239 -2.64 -8.74 -4.00
N VAL A 240 -2.61 -7.50 -3.53
CA VAL A 240 -1.68 -6.46 -4.01
C VAL A 240 -0.23 -6.87 -3.73
N LEU A 241 0.05 -7.32 -2.50
CA LEU A 241 1.38 -7.81 -2.14
C LEU A 241 1.82 -9.01 -2.99
N LEU A 242 0.89 -9.95 -3.25
CA LEU A 242 1.17 -11.09 -4.09
C LEU A 242 1.52 -10.68 -5.53
N ALA A 243 0.81 -9.69 -6.09
CA ALA A 243 1.11 -9.14 -7.41
C ALA A 243 2.53 -8.57 -7.46
N HIS A 244 2.89 -7.67 -6.54
CA HIS A 244 4.24 -7.08 -6.46
C HIS A 244 5.33 -8.14 -6.22
N ALA A 245 5.08 -9.08 -5.30
CA ALA A 245 6.04 -10.15 -5.01
C ALA A 245 6.29 -11.04 -6.23
N TYR A 246 5.23 -11.36 -6.98
CA TYR A 246 5.35 -12.16 -8.19
C TYR A 246 6.06 -11.38 -9.32
N GLU A 247 5.75 -10.11 -9.54
CA GLU A 247 6.41 -9.28 -10.55
C GLU A 247 7.92 -9.18 -10.28
N ALA A 248 8.32 -8.95 -9.02
CA ALA A 248 9.72 -8.96 -8.62
C ALA A 248 10.37 -10.33 -8.84
N TYR A 249 9.70 -11.43 -8.47
CA TYR A 249 10.16 -12.78 -8.68
C TYR A 249 10.33 -13.13 -10.17
N ALA A 250 9.36 -12.74 -11.01
CA ALA A 250 9.38 -12.98 -12.45
C ALA A 250 10.47 -12.16 -13.17
N GLY A 251 10.71 -10.92 -12.75
CA GLY A 251 11.75 -10.03 -13.30
C GLY A 251 13.17 -10.56 -13.10
N LEU A 252 13.40 -11.42 -12.11
CA LEU A 252 14.72 -12.01 -11.83
C LEU A 252 15.00 -13.34 -12.56
N ARG A 253 14.01 -13.90 -13.24
CA ARG A 253 14.17 -15.21 -13.93
C ARG A 253 15.30 -15.29 -14.96
N PRO A 254 15.59 -14.27 -15.78
CA PRO A 254 16.64 -14.39 -16.79
C PRO A 254 18.06 -14.54 -16.20
N THR A 255 18.26 -14.08 -14.97
CA THR A 255 19.60 -14.05 -14.34
C THR A 255 19.94 -15.28 -13.50
N PHE A 256 18.96 -16.14 -13.17
CA PHE A 256 19.15 -17.27 -12.27
C PHE A 256 18.88 -18.66 -12.87
N LEU A 257 18.51 -18.74 -14.14
CA LEU A 257 18.07 -19.98 -14.78
C LEU A 257 18.97 -20.49 -15.92
N GLU A 258 20.11 -19.85 -16.17
CA GLU A 258 21.15 -20.49 -16.98
C GLU A 258 21.99 -21.42 -16.08
N PRO A 259 22.17 -22.68 -16.48
CA PRO A 259 22.86 -23.73 -15.73
C PRO A 259 24.34 -23.46 -15.51
#